data_b9a131f6ca9d9ee6e93162307617c865
#
_entry.id   b9a131f6ca9d9ee6e93162307617c865
#
_cell.length_a   1.000
_cell.length_b   1.000
_cell.length_c   1.000
_cell.angle_alpha   90.00
_cell.angle_beta   90.00
_cell.angle_gamma   90.00
#
_symmetry.space_group_name_H-M   'P 1'
#
loop_
_entity.id
_entity.type
_entity.pdbx_description
1 polymer ?
#
loop_
_entity_poly.entity_id
_entity_poly.type
_entity_poly.pdbx_seq_one_letter_code
_entity_poly.pdbx_strand_id
1 'polypeptide(L)'
;MPRYCFQLQVRTDRLEEYVERHKAVWPEMQDALRATGWRNYSLFLRPDGLLIGYVEADNLAESEAAMAATDVNTRWQAEMAPFFAGTTPDDGFPLLTEVFHLTEPEEA
;
A
#
# COMPACT_ATOMS: atom_id res chain seq x y z
N MET A 1 15.35 -3.11 8.38
CA MET A 1 14.55 -2.50 7.32
C MET A 1 13.52 -1.61 7.94
N PRO A 2 13.47 -0.31 7.60
CA PRO A 2 12.48 0.60 8.15
C PRO A 2 11.05 0.17 7.87
N ARG A 3 10.16 0.47 8.81
CA ARG A 3 8.73 0.20 8.69
C ARG A 3 7.99 1.50 8.43
N TYR A 4 6.99 1.41 7.59
CA TYR A 4 6.16 2.56 7.24
C TYR A 4 4.69 2.18 7.35
N CYS A 5 3.88 3.12 7.82
CA CYS A 5 2.44 2.96 7.86
C CYS A 5 1.81 4.19 7.23
N PHE A 6 0.82 3.99 6.39
CA PHE A 6 0.16 5.09 5.69
C PHE A 6 -1.35 4.88 5.67
N GLN A 7 -2.08 5.94 5.33
CA GLN A 7 -3.53 5.85 5.23
C GLN A 7 -4.05 6.48 3.95
N LEU A 8 -5.15 5.93 3.47
CA LEU A 8 -5.92 6.42 2.34
C LEU A 8 -7.39 6.27 2.68
N GLN A 9 -8.27 6.87 1.88
CA GLN A 9 -9.70 6.75 2.05
C GLN A 9 -10.32 6.08 0.83
N VAL A 10 -10.96 4.93 1.04
CA VAL A 10 -11.74 4.24 0.02
C VAL A 10 -13.18 4.73 0.13
N ARG A 11 -13.85 4.89 -1.02
CA ARG A 11 -15.26 5.30 -1.04
C ARG A 11 -16.12 4.25 -0.36
N THR A 12 -16.97 4.70 0.55
CA THR A 12 -17.80 3.78 1.37
C THR A 12 -18.84 3.03 0.54
N ASP A 13 -19.23 3.56 -0.61
CA ASP A 13 -20.17 2.91 -1.51
C ASP A 13 -19.52 1.85 -2.42
N ARG A 14 -18.19 1.67 -2.31
CA ARG A 14 -17.45 0.75 -3.16
C ARG A 14 -16.52 -0.20 -2.40
N LEU A 15 -16.74 -0.36 -1.10
CA LEU A 15 -15.87 -1.19 -0.26
C LEU A 15 -15.83 -2.66 -0.71
N GLU A 16 -16.99 -3.23 -1.01
CA GLU A 16 -17.07 -4.65 -1.42
C GLU A 16 -16.29 -4.90 -2.71
N GLU A 17 -16.43 -4.02 -3.68
CA GLU A 17 -15.71 -4.13 -4.95
C GLU A 17 -14.20 -3.99 -4.72
N TYR A 18 -13.80 -3.06 -3.86
CA TYR A 18 -12.39 -2.87 -3.53
C TYR A 18 -11.77 -4.14 -2.94
N VAL A 19 -12.48 -4.77 -1.99
CA VAL A 19 -12.04 -6.03 -1.38
C VAL A 19 -11.94 -7.14 -2.44
N GLU A 20 -12.95 -7.26 -3.30
CA GLU A 20 -12.95 -8.29 -4.34
C GLU A 20 -11.78 -8.13 -5.31
N ARG A 21 -11.46 -6.89 -5.71
CA ARG A 21 -10.33 -6.63 -6.60
C ARG A 21 -9.01 -7.03 -5.95
N HIS A 22 -8.88 -6.84 -4.62
CA HIS A 22 -7.65 -7.16 -3.90
C HIS A 22 -7.49 -8.64 -3.56
N LYS A 23 -8.53 -9.47 -3.75
CA LYS A 23 -8.39 -10.93 -3.66
C LYS A 23 -7.64 -11.50 -4.87
N ALA A 24 -7.55 -10.72 -5.93
CA ALA A 24 -6.93 -11.14 -7.20
C ALA A 24 -6.02 -10.05 -7.74
N VAL A 25 -5.11 -9.55 -6.91
CA VAL A 25 -4.08 -8.62 -7.37
C VAL A 25 -3.24 -9.30 -8.43
N TRP A 26 -3.04 -8.65 -9.55
CA TRP A 26 -2.33 -9.22 -10.68
C TRP A 26 -0.95 -9.74 -10.27
N PRO A 27 -0.57 -10.95 -10.70
CA PRO A 27 0.76 -11.48 -10.39
C PRO A 27 1.89 -10.54 -10.83
N GLU A 28 1.76 -9.90 -11.99
CA GLU A 28 2.72 -8.91 -12.48
C GLU A 28 2.87 -7.73 -11.52
N MET A 29 1.77 -7.29 -10.92
CA MET A 29 1.79 -6.20 -9.95
C MET A 29 2.52 -6.61 -8.67
N GLN A 30 2.27 -7.81 -8.20
CA GLN A 30 2.96 -8.35 -7.03
C GLN A 30 4.46 -8.50 -7.29
N ASP A 31 4.82 -8.97 -8.48
CA ASP A 31 6.23 -9.09 -8.86
C ASP A 31 6.91 -7.73 -8.92
N ALA A 32 6.23 -6.73 -9.46
CA ALA A 32 6.74 -5.37 -9.53
C ALA A 32 6.95 -4.77 -8.12
N LEU A 33 6.04 -5.02 -7.21
CA LEU A 33 6.19 -4.58 -5.82
C LEU A 33 7.45 -5.19 -5.19
N ARG A 34 7.66 -6.50 -5.35
CA ARG A 34 8.86 -7.16 -4.84
C ARG A 34 10.13 -6.62 -5.48
N ALA A 35 10.10 -6.42 -6.79
CA ALA A 35 11.26 -5.94 -7.54
C ALA A 35 11.65 -4.50 -7.17
N THR A 36 10.70 -3.69 -6.72
CA THR A 36 10.94 -2.30 -6.36
C THR A 36 11.14 -2.09 -4.85
N GLY A 37 11.25 -3.17 -4.10
CA GLY A 37 11.70 -3.08 -2.70
C GLY A 37 10.60 -3.04 -1.65
N TRP A 38 9.36 -3.35 -2.02
CA TRP A 38 8.26 -3.46 -1.06
C TRP A 38 8.32 -4.83 -0.39
N ARG A 39 8.38 -4.85 0.94
CA ARG A 39 8.49 -6.07 1.72
C ARG A 39 7.41 -6.10 2.79
N ASN A 40 6.89 -7.29 3.06
CA ASN A 40 5.90 -7.52 4.11
C ASN A 40 4.75 -6.50 4.06
N TYR A 41 4.30 -6.21 2.85
CA TYR A 41 3.30 -5.18 2.58
C TYR A 41 1.90 -5.74 2.81
N SER A 42 1.14 -5.08 3.67
CA SER A 42 -0.23 -5.46 4.01
C SER A 42 -1.15 -4.25 3.98
N LEU A 43 -2.39 -4.48 3.58
CA LEU A 43 -3.43 -3.46 3.58
C LEU A 43 -4.56 -3.92 4.50
N PHE A 44 -5.06 -2.98 5.30
CA PHE A 44 -6.17 -3.24 6.23
C PHE A 44 -7.26 -2.19 5.98
N LEU A 45 -8.50 -2.64 5.85
CA LEU A 45 -9.63 -1.78 5.52
C LEU A 45 -10.63 -1.74 6.67
N ARG A 46 -10.96 -0.51 7.11
CA ARG A 46 -11.99 -0.30 8.13
C ARG A 46 -13.35 -0.10 7.46
N PRO A 47 -14.48 -0.46 8.13
CA PRO A 47 -15.81 -0.34 7.50
C PRO A 47 -16.22 1.07 7.08
N ASP A 48 -15.58 2.11 7.60
CA ASP A 48 -15.82 3.49 7.18
C ASP A 48 -14.96 3.91 5.99
N GLY A 49 -14.21 2.97 5.40
CA GLY A 49 -13.38 3.20 4.23
C GLY A 49 -11.94 3.63 4.53
N LEU A 50 -11.58 3.77 5.79
CA LEU A 50 -10.18 4.06 6.12
C LEU A 50 -9.31 2.85 5.77
N LEU A 51 -8.33 3.06 4.89
CA LEU A 51 -7.39 2.04 4.47
C LEU A 51 -6.05 2.32 5.11
N ILE A 52 -5.52 1.33 5.83
CA ILE A 52 -4.21 1.41 6.45
C ILE A 52 -3.27 0.47 5.72
N GLY A 53 -2.12 0.99 5.28
CA GLY A 53 -1.07 0.20 4.67
C GLY A 53 0.13 0.09 5.59
N TYR A 54 0.69 -1.11 5.66
CA TYR A 54 1.95 -1.37 6.38
C TYR A 54 2.95 -1.94 5.38
N VAL A 55 4.16 -1.41 5.39
CA VAL A 55 5.20 -1.88 4.48
C VAL A 55 6.58 -1.72 5.12
N GLU A 56 7.47 -2.62 4.77
CA GLU A 56 8.89 -2.53 5.10
C GLU A 56 9.67 -2.26 3.82
N ALA A 57 10.55 -1.28 3.86
CA ALA A 57 11.36 -0.90 2.71
C ALA A 57 12.61 -0.18 3.20
N ASP A 58 13.71 -0.30 2.47
CA ASP A 58 14.92 0.44 2.81
C ASP A 58 14.72 1.95 2.68
N ASN A 59 13.99 2.36 1.64
CA ASN A 59 13.61 3.76 1.43
C ASN A 59 12.28 3.77 0.67
N LEU A 60 11.20 4.07 1.37
CA LEU A 60 9.86 4.01 0.77
C LEU A 60 9.71 4.99 -0.39
N ALA A 61 10.27 6.19 -0.28
CA ALA A 61 10.17 7.18 -1.35
C ALA A 61 10.79 6.67 -2.65
N GLU A 62 11.93 5.99 -2.57
CA GLU A 62 12.56 5.37 -3.73
C GLU A 62 11.74 4.22 -4.28
N SER A 63 11.17 3.39 -3.39
CA SER A 63 10.31 2.29 -3.80
C SER A 63 9.03 2.78 -4.48
N GLU A 64 8.44 3.85 -3.98
CA GLU A 64 7.28 4.49 -4.60
C GLU A 64 7.62 5.04 -5.99
N ALA A 65 8.75 5.72 -6.11
CA ALA A 65 9.18 6.28 -7.40
C ALA A 65 9.44 5.17 -8.42
N ALA A 66 10.04 4.07 -7.98
CA ALA A 66 10.29 2.92 -8.85
C ALA A 66 8.98 2.27 -9.31
N MET A 67 8.00 2.13 -8.42
CA MET A 67 6.68 1.61 -8.79
C MET A 67 5.96 2.53 -9.77
N ALA A 68 5.98 3.84 -9.52
CA ALA A 68 5.33 4.82 -10.39
C ALA A 68 5.88 4.77 -11.83
N ALA A 69 7.13 4.33 -12.00
CA ALA A 69 7.74 4.19 -13.31
C ALA A 69 7.36 2.90 -14.06
N THR A 70 6.66 1.97 -13.41
CA THR A 70 6.27 0.71 -14.06
C THR A 70 4.94 0.85 -14.80
N ASP A 71 4.84 0.17 -15.94
CA ASP A 71 3.60 0.12 -16.71
C ASP A 71 2.48 -0.60 -15.97
N VAL A 72 2.82 -1.70 -15.30
CA VAL A 72 1.81 -2.48 -14.57
C VAL A 72 1.18 -1.66 -13.45
N ASN A 73 1.96 -0.84 -12.73
CA ASN A 73 1.41 0.04 -11.71
C ASN A 73 0.49 1.10 -12.32
N THR A 74 0.89 1.68 -13.44
CA THR A 74 0.05 2.66 -14.15
C THR A 74 -1.31 2.08 -14.48
N ARG A 75 -1.34 0.86 -15.00
CA ARG A 75 -2.60 0.17 -15.33
C ARG A 75 -3.41 -0.18 -14.09
N TRP A 76 -2.77 -0.69 -13.06
CA TRP A 76 -3.45 -1.04 -11.81
C TRP A 76 -4.04 0.19 -11.13
N GLN A 77 -3.29 1.26 -11.04
CA GLN A 77 -3.77 2.49 -10.40
C GLN A 77 -4.91 3.12 -11.19
N ALA A 78 -4.89 3.04 -12.50
CA ALA A 78 -6.00 3.52 -13.33
C ALA A 78 -7.30 2.76 -13.01
N GLU A 79 -7.20 1.45 -12.78
CA GLU A 79 -8.36 0.64 -12.39
C GLU A 79 -8.83 0.92 -10.97
N MET A 80 -7.90 1.24 -10.06
CA MET A 80 -8.22 1.46 -8.66
C MET A 80 -8.66 2.90 -8.36
N ALA A 81 -8.28 3.87 -9.19
CA ALA A 81 -8.58 5.28 -8.93
C ALA A 81 -10.06 5.56 -8.59
N PRO A 82 -11.05 4.96 -9.27
CA PRO A 82 -12.46 5.22 -8.95
C PRO A 82 -12.89 4.78 -7.56
N PHE A 83 -12.12 3.92 -6.90
CA PHE A 83 -12.45 3.42 -5.56
C PHE A 83 -12.04 4.38 -4.45
N PHE A 84 -11.15 5.32 -4.74
CA PHE A 84 -10.61 6.22 -3.71
C PHE A 84 -11.42 7.50 -3.60
N ALA A 85 -11.54 7.99 -2.36
CA ALA A 85 -12.10 9.30 -2.06
C ALA A 85 -10.93 10.26 -1.78
N GLY A 86 -10.69 11.21 -2.66
CA GLY A 86 -9.58 12.14 -2.55
C GLY A 86 -8.36 11.64 -3.33
N THR A 87 -7.20 11.59 -2.68
CA THR A 87 -5.96 11.21 -3.35
C THR A 87 -5.86 9.70 -3.59
N THR A 88 -5.20 9.34 -4.70
CA THR A 88 -4.87 7.95 -5.00
C THR A 88 -3.45 7.65 -4.52
N PRO A 89 -3.04 6.36 -4.47
CA PRO A 89 -1.69 6.01 -4.02
C PRO A 89 -0.56 6.71 -4.78
N ASP A 90 -0.70 6.92 -6.08
CA ASP A 90 0.35 7.57 -6.88
C ASP A 90 0.44 9.08 -6.62
N ASP A 91 -0.60 9.69 -6.05
CA ASP A 91 -0.59 11.10 -5.66
C ASP A 91 0.11 11.29 -4.30
N GLY A 92 0.53 10.20 -3.68
CA GLY A 92 1.09 10.20 -2.36
C GLY A 92 0.05 9.89 -1.30
N PHE A 93 0.49 9.55 -0.12
CA PHE A 93 -0.37 9.23 1.00
C PHE A 93 0.24 9.73 2.31
N PRO A 94 -0.60 10.12 3.28
CA PRO A 94 -0.09 10.54 4.58
C PRO A 94 0.59 9.37 5.30
N LEU A 95 1.80 9.61 5.79
CA LEU A 95 2.49 8.63 6.63
C LEU A 95 2.10 8.83 8.08
N LEU A 96 1.89 7.73 8.78
CA LEU A 96 1.64 7.74 10.21
C LEU A 96 2.98 7.65 10.95
N THR A 97 3.09 8.38 12.06
CA THR A 97 4.31 8.37 12.88
C THR A 97 4.31 7.12 13.75
N GLU A 98 5.36 6.33 13.67
CA GLU A 98 5.55 5.20 14.58
C GLU A 98 5.92 5.77 15.96
N VAL A 99 5.13 5.45 16.96
CA VAL A 99 5.35 5.94 18.32
C VAL A 99 5.92 4.89 19.26
N PHE A 100 5.86 3.62 18.87
CA PHE A 100 6.40 2.51 19.67
C PHE A 100 6.58 1.29 18.78
N HIS A 101 7.66 0.56 19.04
CA HIS A 101 7.89 -0.75 18.46
C HIS A 101 8.54 -1.65 19.49
N LEU A 102 7.88 -2.77 19.77
CA LEU A 102 8.45 -3.78 20.64
C LEU A 102 9.48 -4.61 19.86
N THR A 103 10.71 -4.58 20.31
CA THR A 103 11.74 -5.44 19.73
C THR A 103 11.65 -6.82 20.36
N GLU A 104 11.86 -7.86 19.53
CA GLU A 104 11.94 -9.22 20.06
C GLU A 104 13.25 -9.36 20.86
N PRO A 105 13.22 -10.09 21.98
CA PRO A 105 14.45 -10.36 22.71
C PRO A 105 15.46 -11.08 21.82
N GLU A 106 16.72 -10.67 21.88
CA GLU A 106 17.76 -11.41 21.19
C GLU A 106 17.94 -12.75 21.89
N GLU A 107 18.03 -13.81 21.08
CA GLU A 107 18.35 -15.11 21.61
C GLU A 107 19.84 -15.19 21.91
N ALA A 108 20.12 -15.67 23.08
CA ALA A 108 21.51 -15.84 23.53
C ALA A 108 22.23 -16.96 22.80
#